data_7541c27bb0db50db85acfade91fbf49f
#
_entry.id   7541c27bb0db50db85acfade91fbf49f
#
_cell.length_a   1.000
_cell.length_b   1.000
_cell.length_c   1.000
_cell.angle_alpha   90.00
_cell.angle_beta   90.00
_cell.angle_gamma   90.00
#
_symmetry.space_group_name_H-M   'P 1'
#
loop_
_entity.id
_entity.type
_entity.pdbx_description
1 polymer ?
#
loop_
_entity_poly.entity_id
_entity_poly.type
_entity_poly.pdbx_seq_one_letter_code
_entity_poly.pdbx_strand_id
1 'polypeptide(L)'
;MISLFIISNSIIISQDFLVNAQIELTQSERDLLSQGEIIVRDLSSNYDEGKTIEAVGLINANIDEVYYVLLRFEDYPNFMPNITQLEILEKSSNHAILNYTLELPLKKIKKYRLDMFYQKNENAAQLTWKMIDWPGLKETETINNTTGYWLIKNYPEKKGHILVLYHVYTDPGPIPFGLGWIVDILTHNSAPTIVINTRERVYSISN
;
A
#
# COMPACT_ATOMS: atom_id res chain seq x y z
N MET A 1 -33.62 -25.53 19.55
CA MET A 1 -33.33 -24.84 18.29
C MET A 1 -32.40 -23.67 18.67
N ILE A 2 -31.07 -23.89 18.59
CA ILE A 2 -30.06 -22.90 19.00
C ILE A 2 -29.65 -22.17 17.75
N SER A 3 -30.00 -20.90 17.65
CA SER A 3 -29.62 -20.01 16.53
C SER A 3 -28.17 -19.62 16.69
N LEU A 4 -27.34 -20.10 15.79
CA LEU A 4 -25.91 -19.75 15.72
C LEU A 4 -25.80 -18.36 15.07
N PHE A 5 -25.56 -17.33 15.88
CA PHE A 5 -25.19 -16.02 15.37
C PHE A 5 -23.73 -16.10 14.85
N ILE A 6 -23.58 -16.15 13.54
CA ILE A 6 -22.29 -15.92 12.89
C ILE A 6 -22.03 -14.42 12.97
N ILE A 7 -21.21 -14.01 13.93
CA ILE A 7 -20.67 -12.65 13.98
C ILE A 7 -19.60 -12.58 12.89
N SER A 8 -19.98 -12.03 11.74
CA SER A 8 -19.06 -11.59 10.73
C SER A 8 -18.16 -10.50 11.36
N ASN A 9 -16.89 -10.81 11.65
CA ASN A 9 -15.87 -9.83 12.00
C ASN A 9 -15.54 -8.98 10.76
N SER A 10 -16.47 -8.13 10.36
CA SER A 10 -16.15 -6.99 9.52
C SER A 10 -15.24 -6.09 10.37
N ILE A 11 -13.99 -5.94 9.96
CA ILE A 11 -13.12 -4.89 10.50
C ILE A 11 -13.81 -3.59 10.11
N ILE A 12 -14.58 -3.01 11.04
CA ILE A 12 -15.07 -1.65 10.93
C ILE A 12 -13.81 -0.80 11.09
N ILE A 13 -13.22 -0.40 9.96
CA ILE A 13 -12.20 0.64 9.95
C ILE A 13 -12.97 1.92 10.28
N SER A 14 -13.00 2.25 11.56
CA SER A 14 -13.78 3.38 12.05
C SER A 14 -13.16 4.67 11.53
N GLN A 15 -13.98 5.71 11.34
CA GLN A 15 -13.49 7.08 11.08
C GLN A 15 -12.49 7.54 12.15
N ASP A 16 -12.57 6.98 13.35
CA ASP A 16 -11.65 7.22 14.48
C ASP A 16 -10.20 6.85 14.15
N PHE A 17 -9.95 5.87 13.28
CA PHE A 17 -8.58 5.53 12.86
C PHE A 17 -7.91 6.69 12.12
N LEU A 18 -8.60 7.34 11.18
CA LEU A 18 -8.05 8.48 10.43
C LEU A 18 -7.73 9.68 11.32
N VAL A 19 -8.56 9.90 12.34
CA VAL A 19 -8.40 11.05 13.26
C VAL A 19 -7.21 10.81 14.20
N ASN A 20 -7.06 9.60 14.70
CA ASN A 20 -6.11 9.25 15.77
C ASN A 20 -4.78 8.70 15.26
N ALA A 21 -4.68 8.23 14.01
CA ALA A 21 -3.43 7.73 13.46
C ALA A 21 -2.42 8.87 13.32
N GLN A 22 -1.37 8.81 14.13
CA GLN A 22 -0.23 9.73 14.05
C GLN A 22 0.93 9.05 13.36
N ILE A 23 1.58 9.79 12.45
CA ILE A 23 2.87 9.37 11.88
C ILE A 23 3.94 10.02 12.76
N GLU A 24 4.49 9.24 13.68
CA GLU A 24 5.57 9.72 14.53
C GLU A 24 6.86 9.82 13.71
N LEU A 25 7.52 10.97 13.82
CA LEU A 25 8.78 11.26 13.13
C LEU A 25 9.82 11.70 14.15
N THR A 26 11.01 11.15 14.05
CA THR A 26 12.18 11.67 14.74
C THR A 26 12.67 12.97 14.09
N GLN A 27 13.51 13.74 14.77
CA GLN A 27 14.06 14.97 14.17
C GLN A 27 14.90 14.67 12.91
N SER A 28 15.70 13.61 12.94
CA SER A 28 16.49 13.21 11.77
C SER A 28 15.62 12.82 10.56
N GLU A 29 14.47 12.18 10.79
CA GLU A 29 13.53 11.87 9.73
C GLU A 29 12.87 13.14 9.15
N ARG A 30 12.53 14.12 10.01
CA ARG A 30 12.01 15.43 9.55
C ARG A 30 13.02 16.14 8.66
N ASP A 31 14.30 16.11 9.06
CA ASP A 31 15.39 16.73 8.30
C ASP A 31 15.55 16.08 6.92
N LEU A 32 15.51 14.74 6.84
CA LEU A 32 15.55 14.00 5.58
C LEU A 32 14.33 14.29 4.71
N LEU A 33 13.13 14.26 5.28
CA LEU A 33 11.89 14.60 4.57
C LEU A 33 11.91 16.02 4.01
N SER A 34 12.50 16.97 4.74
CA SER A 34 12.63 18.37 4.28
C SER A 34 13.51 18.49 3.03
N GLN A 35 14.46 17.58 2.85
CA GLN A 35 15.35 17.45 1.69
C GLN A 35 14.70 16.67 0.53
N GLY A 36 13.48 16.14 0.73
CA GLY A 36 12.73 15.39 -0.28
C GLY A 36 13.03 13.89 -0.28
N GLU A 37 13.79 13.40 0.69
CA GLU A 37 14.10 11.99 0.85
C GLU A 37 12.88 11.18 1.26
N ILE A 38 12.91 9.88 1.00
CA ILE A 38 11.92 8.91 1.49
C ILE A 38 12.52 8.16 2.68
N ILE A 39 11.81 8.17 3.79
CA ILE A 39 12.15 7.36 4.95
C ILE A 39 11.68 5.93 4.72
N VAL A 40 12.55 4.96 4.96
CA VAL A 40 12.20 3.53 4.92
C VAL A 40 12.45 2.92 6.29
N ARG A 41 11.45 2.24 6.82
CA ARG A 41 11.52 1.53 8.10
C ARG A 41 11.25 0.05 7.88
N ASP A 42 12.16 -0.81 8.30
CA ASP A 42 11.91 -2.25 8.40
C ASP A 42 11.34 -2.55 9.78
N LEU A 43 10.09 -2.94 9.82
CA LEU A 43 9.36 -3.31 11.03
C LEU A 43 9.21 -4.83 11.18
N SER A 44 9.93 -5.59 10.35
CA SER A 44 9.86 -7.04 10.34
C SER A 44 10.34 -7.65 11.64
N SER A 45 9.63 -8.65 12.15
CA SER A 45 10.07 -9.49 13.26
C SER A 45 10.84 -10.71 12.72
N ASN A 46 11.79 -11.21 13.49
CA ASN A 46 12.49 -12.47 13.18
C ASN A 46 11.57 -13.71 13.23
N TYR A 47 10.35 -13.54 13.70
CA TYR A 47 9.35 -14.61 13.80
C TYR A 47 8.32 -14.57 12.67
N ASP A 48 8.35 -13.51 11.84
CA ASP A 48 7.41 -13.35 10.73
C ASP A 48 7.91 -14.11 9.50
N GLU A 49 6.99 -14.80 8.81
CA GLU A 49 7.28 -15.46 7.53
C GLU A 49 7.45 -14.45 6.40
N GLY A 50 6.91 -13.23 6.57
CA GLY A 50 6.98 -12.12 5.64
C GLY A 50 7.77 -10.94 6.16
N LYS A 51 7.70 -9.83 5.42
CA LYS A 51 8.34 -8.56 5.76
C LYS A 51 7.30 -7.47 5.93
N THR A 52 7.51 -6.62 6.95
CA THR A 52 6.73 -5.41 7.18
C THR A 52 7.61 -4.19 6.94
N ILE A 53 7.24 -3.38 5.95
CA ILE A 53 7.99 -2.19 5.56
C ILE A 53 7.07 -0.97 5.61
N GLU A 54 7.62 0.14 6.10
CA GLU A 54 7.03 1.47 5.94
C GLU A 54 7.91 2.34 5.03
N ALA A 55 7.24 3.12 4.18
CA ALA A 55 7.86 4.21 3.45
C ALA A 55 7.10 5.50 3.72
N VAL A 56 7.82 6.55 4.15
CA VAL A 56 7.23 7.86 4.47
C VAL A 56 7.84 8.92 3.56
N GLY A 57 7.00 9.76 2.97
CA GLY A 57 7.45 10.82 2.07
C GLY A 57 6.60 12.09 2.15
N LEU A 58 7.14 13.18 1.64
CA LEU A 58 6.39 14.42 1.43
C LEU A 58 6.01 14.57 -0.05
N ILE A 59 4.80 15.05 -0.30
CA ILE A 59 4.32 15.40 -1.63
C ILE A 59 3.82 16.85 -1.58
N ASN A 60 4.27 17.70 -2.50
CA ASN A 60 3.76 19.06 -2.67
C ASN A 60 2.43 19.00 -3.42
N ALA A 61 1.37 18.78 -2.68
CA ALA A 61 0.01 18.58 -3.16
C ALA A 61 -0.98 18.73 -2.00
N ASN A 62 -2.28 18.68 -2.29
CA ASN A 62 -3.31 18.49 -1.28
C ASN A 62 -3.74 17.01 -1.17
N ILE A 63 -4.54 16.72 -0.14
CA ILE A 63 -5.02 15.34 0.13
C ILE A 63 -5.83 14.80 -1.05
N ASP A 64 -6.68 15.64 -1.67
CA ASP A 64 -7.56 15.23 -2.76
C ASP A 64 -6.77 14.80 -4.00
N GLU A 65 -5.70 15.49 -4.33
CA GLU A 65 -4.84 15.17 -5.49
C GLU A 65 -4.18 13.80 -5.32
N VAL A 66 -3.61 13.52 -4.15
CA VAL A 66 -2.99 12.22 -3.89
C VAL A 66 -4.02 11.11 -3.78
N TYR A 67 -5.12 11.36 -3.08
CA TYR A 67 -6.23 10.42 -2.95
C TYR A 67 -6.82 10.06 -4.32
N TYR A 68 -6.98 11.05 -5.20
CA TYR A 68 -7.43 10.84 -6.57
C TYR A 68 -6.48 9.92 -7.35
N VAL A 69 -5.16 10.13 -7.28
CA VAL A 69 -4.17 9.29 -7.95
C VAL A 69 -4.25 7.85 -7.45
N LEU A 70 -4.36 7.66 -6.13
CA LEU A 70 -4.40 6.34 -5.51
C LEU A 70 -5.71 5.58 -5.76
N LEU A 71 -6.80 6.26 -6.13
CA LEU A 71 -8.07 5.63 -6.51
C LEU A 71 -8.22 5.35 -8.01
N ARG A 72 -7.25 5.78 -8.83
CA ARG A 72 -7.18 5.43 -10.25
C ARG A 72 -6.44 4.11 -10.42
N PHE A 73 -7.06 3.04 -9.94
CA PHE A 73 -6.48 1.70 -9.97
C PHE A 73 -6.09 1.26 -11.39
N GLU A 74 -6.86 1.66 -12.40
CA GLU A 74 -6.59 1.41 -13.82
C GLU A 74 -5.24 1.95 -14.30
N ASP A 75 -4.71 2.99 -13.64
CA ASP A 75 -3.44 3.61 -13.98
C ASP A 75 -2.22 2.92 -13.32
N TYR A 76 -2.43 2.04 -12.35
CA TYR A 76 -1.34 1.42 -11.58
C TYR A 76 -0.27 0.74 -12.44
N PRO A 77 -0.60 0.03 -13.53
CA PRO A 77 0.42 -0.54 -14.40
C PRO A 77 1.37 0.49 -15.03
N ASN A 78 0.97 1.77 -15.07
CA ASN A 78 1.76 2.83 -15.68
C ASN A 78 2.80 3.46 -14.73
N PHE A 79 2.65 3.29 -13.39
CA PHE A 79 3.54 3.94 -12.44
C PHE A 79 3.88 3.11 -11.20
N MET A 80 3.08 2.11 -10.82
CA MET A 80 3.41 1.24 -9.69
C MET A 80 4.44 0.18 -10.10
N PRO A 81 5.50 -0.04 -9.32
CA PRO A 81 6.55 -0.99 -9.68
C PRO A 81 6.00 -2.42 -9.77
N ASN A 82 6.51 -3.15 -10.74
CA ASN A 82 6.21 -4.57 -10.99
C ASN A 82 4.75 -4.90 -11.34
N ILE A 83 3.80 -3.97 -11.27
CA ILE A 83 2.41 -4.21 -11.68
C ILE A 83 2.33 -4.11 -13.19
N THR A 84 2.01 -5.22 -13.86
CA THR A 84 1.84 -5.25 -15.33
C THR A 84 0.38 -5.25 -15.75
N GLN A 85 -0.51 -5.69 -14.85
CA GLN A 85 -1.94 -5.68 -15.10
C GLN A 85 -2.72 -5.53 -13.80
N LEU A 86 -3.81 -4.77 -13.84
CA LEU A 86 -4.77 -4.64 -12.77
C LEU A 86 -6.18 -4.72 -13.35
N GLU A 87 -7.00 -5.60 -12.78
CA GLU A 87 -8.40 -5.76 -13.14
C GLU A 87 -9.28 -5.35 -11.97
N ILE A 88 -10.24 -4.48 -12.20
CA ILE A 88 -11.22 -4.04 -11.21
C ILE A 88 -12.43 -4.97 -11.32
N LEU A 89 -12.64 -5.82 -10.30
CA LEU A 89 -13.82 -6.70 -10.25
C LEU A 89 -15.03 -5.97 -9.69
N GLU A 90 -14.81 -5.20 -8.64
CA GLU A 90 -15.83 -4.38 -7.97
C GLU A 90 -15.25 -3.04 -7.61
N LYS A 91 -16.04 -1.97 -7.72
CA LYS A 91 -15.67 -0.62 -7.24
C LYS A 91 -16.92 0.14 -6.81
N SER A 92 -16.86 0.70 -5.62
CA SER A 92 -17.88 1.58 -5.05
C SER A 92 -17.25 2.88 -4.55
N SER A 93 -17.96 3.68 -3.79
CA SER A 93 -17.46 4.95 -3.24
C SER A 93 -16.38 4.78 -2.18
N ASN A 94 -16.28 3.62 -1.53
CA ASN A 94 -15.37 3.37 -0.40
C ASN A 94 -14.77 1.96 -0.39
N HIS A 95 -14.98 1.17 -1.44
CA HIS A 95 -14.56 -0.22 -1.50
C HIS A 95 -14.23 -0.64 -2.93
N ALA A 96 -13.24 -1.53 -3.09
CA ALA A 96 -12.94 -2.17 -4.37
C ALA A 96 -12.37 -3.58 -4.16
N ILE A 97 -12.66 -4.47 -5.12
CA ILE A 97 -11.99 -5.77 -5.25
C ILE A 97 -11.16 -5.75 -6.52
N LEU A 98 -9.86 -5.99 -6.37
CA LEU A 98 -8.87 -5.80 -7.41
C LEU A 98 -8.04 -7.07 -7.62
N ASN A 99 -7.86 -7.49 -8.87
CA ASN A 99 -6.93 -8.53 -9.28
C ASN A 99 -5.62 -7.90 -9.75
N TYR A 100 -4.53 -8.24 -9.10
CA TYR A 100 -3.17 -7.79 -9.44
C TYR A 100 -2.41 -8.88 -10.18
N THR A 101 -1.67 -8.47 -11.22
CA THR A 101 -0.65 -9.29 -11.87
C THR A 101 0.68 -8.55 -11.80
N LEU A 102 1.68 -9.19 -11.18
CA LEU A 102 3.03 -8.67 -11.06
C LEU A 102 3.97 -9.46 -11.94
N GLU A 103 4.88 -8.76 -12.61
CA GLU A 103 6.03 -9.35 -13.26
C GLU A 103 7.28 -9.09 -12.41
N LEU A 104 7.84 -10.15 -11.88
CA LEU A 104 9.07 -10.15 -11.10
C LEU A 104 10.26 -10.43 -12.01
N PRO A 105 11.50 -10.18 -11.56
CA PRO A 105 12.69 -10.57 -12.31
C PRO A 105 12.67 -12.03 -12.73
N LEU A 106 13.35 -12.32 -13.84
CA LEU A 106 13.31 -13.60 -14.55
C LEU A 106 11.91 -13.93 -15.10
N LYS A 107 11.10 -12.90 -15.38
CA LYS A 107 9.72 -13.00 -15.93
C LYS A 107 8.80 -13.91 -15.10
N LYS A 108 9.04 -13.98 -13.79
CA LYS A 108 8.12 -14.69 -12.89
C LYS A 108 6.86 -13.87 -12.69
N ILE A 109 5.72 -14.48 -12.94
CA ILE A 109 4.42 -13.85 -12.75
C ILE A 109 3.86 -14.30 -11.40
N LYS A 110 3.41 -13.33 -10.60
CA LYS A 110 2.62 -13.54 -9.40
C LYS A 110 1.29 -12.81 -9.52
N LYS A 111 0.24 -13.44 -9.01
CA LYS A 111 -1.12 -12.90 -9.04
C LYS A 111 -1.73 -12.97 -7.65
N TYR A 112 -2.48 -11.96 -7.27
CA TYR A 112 -3.23 -11.96 -6.02
C TYR A 112 -4.43 -11.03 -6.12
N ARG A 113 -5.40 -11.24 -5.23
CA ARG A 113 -6.61 -10.41 -5.15
C ARG A 113 -6.62 -9.64 -3.85
N LEU A 114 -6.93 -8.35 -3.94
CA LEU A 114 -7.07 -7.47 -2.79
C LEU A 114 -8.52 -7.05 -2.60
N ASP A 115 -8.93 -7.07 -1.34
CA ASP A 115 -10.12 -6.42 -0.81
C ASP A 115 -9.66 -5.09 -0.22
N MET A 116 -10.06 -3.98 -0.85
CA MET A 116 -9.60 -2.63 -0.51
C MET A 116 -10.74 -1.77 0.01
N PHE A 117 -10.46 -1.06 1.11
CA PHE A 117 -11.34 -0.03 1.65
C PHE A 117 -10.62 1.30 1.65
N TYR A 118 -11.37 2.37 1.35
CA TYR A 118 -10.80 3.71 1.31
C TYR A 118 -11.80 4.74 1.80
N GLN A 119 -11.28 5.75 2.48
CA GLN A 119 -12.06 6.84 3.05
C GLN A 119 -11.20 8.09 3.19
N LYS A 120 -11.84 9.24 3.25
CA LYS A 120 -11.20 10.52 3.54
C LYS A 120 -12.11 11.44 4.34
N ASN A 121 -11.47 12.40 5.04
CA ASN A 121 -12.10 13.58 5.61
C ASN A 121 -11.25 14.83 5.24
N GLU A 122 -11.55 15.97 5.83
CA GLU A 122 -10.83 17.23 5.54
C GLU A 122 -9.35 17.19 5.92
N ASN A 123 -8.94 16.34 6.87
CA ASN A 123 -7.61 16.33 7.47
C ASN A 123 -6.75 15.12 7.10
N ALA A 124 -7.38 14.05 6.58
CA ALA A 124 -6.69 12.81 6.25
C ALA A 124 -7.43 11.97 5.22
N ALA A 125 -6.69 11.13 4.51
CA ALA A 125 -7.24 10.06 3.70
C ALA A 125 -6.50 8.75 3.98
N GLN A 126 -7.19 7.63 3.77
CA GLN A 126 -6.69 6.30 4.02
C GLN A 126 -7.18 5.34 2.95
N LEU A 127 -6.30 4.44 2.54
CA LEU A 127 -6.63 3.23 1.79
C LEU A 127 -6.07 2.06 2.57
N THR A 128 -6.85 1.02 2.79
CA THR A 128 -6.40 -0.22 3.44
C THR A 128 -6.67 -1.39 2.55
N TRP A 129 -5.90 -2.45 2.66
CA TRP A 129 -6.13 -3.67 1.92
C TRP A 129 -5.75 -4.90 2.72
N LYS A 130 -6.40 -5.98 2.35
CA LYS A 130 -6.03 -7.35 2.71
C LYS A 130 -6.14 -8.25 1.49
N MET A 131 -5.31 -9.24 1.43
CA MET A 131 -5.42 -10.29 0.43
C MET A 131 -6.63 -11.17 0.72
N ILE A 132 -7.35 -11.53 -0.34
CA ILE A 132 -8.45 -12.50 -0.30
C ILE A 132 -8.24 -13.56 -1.37
N ASP A 133 -8.96 -14.67 -1.24
CA ASP A 133 -8.83 -15.80 -2.15
C ASP A 133 -9.13 -15.42 -3.61
N TRP A 134 -8.30 -15.93 -4.49
CA TRP A 134 -8.54 -15.93 -5.93
C TRP A 134 -8.68 -17.38 -6.40
N PRO A 135 -9.91 -17.90 -6.51
CA PRO A 135 -10.15 -19.30 -6.85
C PRO A 135 -9.48 -19.69 -8.17
N GLY A 136 -8.82 -20.85 -8.17
CA GLY A 136 -8.16 -21.41 -9.36
C GLY A 136 -6.69 -21.03 -9.55
N LEU A 137 -6.12 -20.12 -8.73
CA LEU A 137 -4.67 -19.90 -8.72
C LEU A 137 -3.97 -21.05 -7.98
N LYS A 138 -2.81 -21.45 -8.50
CA LYS A 138 -1.92 -22.38 -7.80
C LYS A 138 -1.05 -21.60 -6.81
N GLU A 139 -0.60 -22.23 -5.74
CA GLU A 139 0.31 -21.63 -4.76
C GLU A 139 1.59 -21.05 -5.39
N THR A 140 2.08 -21.67 -6.46
CA THR A 140 3.25 -21.18 -7.19
C THR A 140 2.99 -19.91 -8.00
N GLU A 141 1.73 -19.59 -8.29
CA GLU A 141 1.29 -18.44 -9.09
C GLU A 141 0.90 -17.24 -8.23
N THR A 142 0.77 -17.44 -6.93
CA THR A 142 0.39 -16.39 -5.97
C THR A 142 1.48 -16.13 -4.94
N ILE A 143 1.25 -15.17 -4.05
CA ILE A 143 1.96 -14.95 -2.79
C ILE A 143 1.13 -15.55 -1.65
N ASN A 144 1.71 -15.76 -0.47
CA ASN A 144 0.96 -16.29 0.67
C ASN A 144 0.02 -15.26 1.26
N ASN A 145 0.50 -14.02 1.45
CA ASN A 145 -0.31 -12.96 2.03
C ASN A 145 0.27 -11.57 1.74
N THR A 146 -0.61 -10.57 1.69
CA THR A 146 -0.24 -9.16 1.80
C THR A 146 -1.38 -8.37 2.42
N THR A 147 -1.02 -7.48 3.34
CA THR A 147 -1.92 -6.50 3.94
C THR A 147 -1.21 -5.17 4.05
N GLY A 148 -1.95 -4.08 4.16
CA GLY A 148 -1.31 -2.79 4.37
C GLY A 148 -2.27 -1.62 4.29
N TYR A 149 -1.68 -0.43 4.31
CA TYR A 149 -2.45 0.80 4.18
C TYR A 149 -1.60 1.96 3.64
N TRP A 150 -2.27 2.91 3.03
CA TRP A 150 -1.84 4.28 2.87
C TRP A 150 -2.48 5.15 3.93
N LEU A 151 -1.70 6.05 4.53
CA LEU A 151 -2.18 7.15 5.33
C LEU A 151 -1.65 8.45 4.74
N ILE A 152 -2.54 9.39 4.47
CA ILE A 152 -2.27 10.68 3.84
C ILE A 152 -2.75 11.76 4.79
N LYS A 153 -1.88 12.69 5.21
CA LYS A 153 -2.22 13.74 6.17
C LYS A 153 -1.60 15.08 5.77
N ASN A 154 -2.23 16.16 6.18
CA ASN A 154 -1.59 17.47 6.11
C ASN A 154 -0.27 17.45 6.88
N TYR A 155 0.76 18.14 6.34
CA TYR A 155 2.04 18.30 7.01
C TYR A 155 2.21 19.77 7.44
N PRO A 156 1.88 20.10 8.72
CA PRO A 156 1.85 21.50 9.18
C PRO A 156 3.21 22.19 9.12
N GLU A 157 4.31 21.42 9.21
CA GLU A 157 5.68 21.95 9.22
C GLU A 157 6.12 22.52 7.84
N LYS A 158 5.42 22.13 6.76
CA LYS A 158 5.71 22.63 5.41
C LYS A 158 4.41 22.88 4.65
N LYS A 159 4.01 24.15 4.62
CA LYS A 159 2.77 24.56 3.94
C LYS A 159 2.71 24.07 2.49
N GLY A 160 1.55 23.57 2.07
CA GLY A 160 1.34 23.04 0.72
C GLY A 160 1.86 21.63 0.51
N HIS A 161 2.34 20.97 1.57
CA HIS A 161 2.79 19.59 1.52
C HIS A 161 1.89 18.70 2.37
N ILE A 162 1.77 17.47 1.92
CA ILE A 162 1.17 16.38 2.68
C ILE A 162 2.24 15.35 3.03
N LEU A 163 2.04 14.69 4.15
CA LEU A 163 2.80 13.54 4.59
C LEU A 163 2.06 12.28 4.14
N VAL A 164 2.74 11.40 3.44
CA VAL A 164 2.21 10.10 3.04
C VAL A 164 3.00 8.99 3.72
N LEU A 165 2.30 8.01 4.23
CA LEU A 165 2.86 6.79 4.79
C LEU A 165 2.28 5.61 4.03
N TYR A 166 3.14 4.79 3.47
CA TYR A 166 2.83 3.49 2.87
C TYR A 166 3.34 2.40 3.80
N HIS A 167 2.42 1.62 4.37
CA HIS A 167 2.73 0.48 5.25
C HIS A 167 2.29 -0.79 4.55
N VAL A 168 3.18 -1.77 4.45
CA VAL A 168 2.87 -3.05 3.82
C VAL A 168 3.53 -4.21 4.56
N TYR A 169 2.74 -5.24 4.82
CA TYR A 169 3.22 -6.59 5.11
C TYR A 169 3.09 -7.43 3.86
N THR A 170 4.11 -8.20 3.53
CA THR A 170 4.07 -9.17 2.42
C THR A 170 4.80 -10.45 2.82
N ASP A 171 4.10 -11.57 2.72
CA ASP A 171 4.66 -12.91 2.70
C ASP A 171 4.64 -13.43 1.25
N PRO A 172 5.79 -13.47 0.59
CA PRO A 172 5.88 -13.88 -0.82
C PRO A 172 5.68 -15.38 -1.03
N GLY A 173 5.55 -16.16 0.06
CA GLY A 173 5.48 -17.61 0.03
C GLY A 173 6.85 -18.28 -0.16
N PRO A 174 6.87 -19.58 -0.40
CA PRO A 174 8.10 -20.34 -0.56
C PRO A 174 8.96 -19.79 -1.71
N ILE A 175 10.19 -19.40 -1.38
CA ILE A 175 11.16 -18.89 -2.35
C ILE A 175 12.15 -19.99 -2.66
N PRO A 176 12.31 -20.39 -3.93
CA PRO A 176 13.31 -21.37 -4.31
C PRO A 176 14.72 -20.96 -3.87
N PHE A 177 15.55 -21.92 -3.53
CA PHE A 177 16.93 -21.71 -3.11
C PHE A 177 17.69 -20.78 -4.08
N GLY A 178 18.39 -19.81 -3.53
CA GLY A 178 19.15 -18.81 -4.31
C GLY A 178 18.33 -17.63 -4.84
N LEU A 179 17.02 -17.56 -4.59
CA LEU A 179 16.15 -16.47 -5.05
C LEU A 179 15.64 -15.58 -3.91
N GLY A 180 16.27 -15.61 -2.71
CA GLY A 180 15.89 -14.79 -1.56
C GLY A 180 15.86 -13.27 -1.84
N TRP A 181 16.68 -12.79 -2.79
CA TRP A 181 16.68 -11.40 -3.25
C TRP A 181 15.33 -10.92 -3.85
N ILE A 182 14.43 -11.85 -4.24
CA ILE A 182 13.07 -11.51 -4.69
C ILE A 182 12.26 -10.89 -3.55
N VAL A 183 12.51 -11.31 -2.31
CA VAL A 183 11.86 -10.73 -1.12
C VAL A 183 12.20 -9.25 -1.03
N ASP A 184 13.48 -8.92 -1.17
CA ASP A 184 13.96 -7.53 -1.08
C ASP A 184 13.32 -6.65 -2.17
N ILE A 185 13.13 -7.21 -3.38
CA ILE A 185 12.45 -6.49 -4.45
C ILE A 185 10.98 -6.24 -4.13
N LEU A 186 10.29 -7.24 -3.57
CA LEU A 186 8.87 -7.11 -3.22
C LEU A 186 8.63 -6.24 -1.98
N THR A 187 9.66 -5.96 -1.20
CA THR A 187 9.56 -5.27 0.07
C THR A 187 10.43 -4.00 0.11
N HIS A 188 11.70 -4.13 0.46
CA HIS A 188 12.60 -2.98 0.69
C HIS A 188 12.77 -2.05 -0.50
N ASN A 189 12.87 -2.60 -1.71
CA ASN A 189 13.11 -1.80 -2.90
C ASN A 189 11.82 -1.22 -3.49
N SER A 190 10.69 -1.92 -3.31
CA SER A 190 9.41 -1.47 -3.87
C SER A 190 8.77 -0.36 -3.05
N ALA A 191 8.81 -0.42 -1.72
CA ALA A 191 8.10 0.54 -0.88
C ALA A 191 8.52 2.01 -1.12
N PRO A 192 9.82 2.38 -1.12
CA PRO A 192 10.21 3.75 -1.45
C PRO A 192 9.86 4.12 -2.91
N THR A 193 10.05 3.18 -3.86
CA THR A 193 9.71 3.41 -5.26
C THR A 193 8.22 3.67 -5.46
N ILE A 194 7.35 2.98 -4.72
CA ILE A 194 5.90 3.22 -4.74
C ILE A 194 5.57 4.67 -4.32
N VAL A 195 6.21 5.17 -3.25
CA VAL A 195 5.99 6.55 -2.80
C VAL A 195 6.55 7.57 -3.80
N ILE A 196 7.75 7.32 -4.35
CA ILE A 196 8.37 8.18 -5.36
C ILE A 196 7.48 8.26 -6.61
N ASN A 197 7.10 7.12 -7.15
CA ASN A 197 6.30 7.07 -8.38
C ASN A 197 4.90 7.66 -8.18
N THR A 198 4.31 7.50 -6.99
CA THR A 198 3.05 8.17 -6.62
C THR A 198 3.23 9.69 -6.63
N ARG A 199 4.31 10.20 -6.03
CA ARG A 199 4.65 11.63 -6.04
C ARG A 199 4.81 12.17 -7.46
N GLU A 200 5.55 11.46 -8.30
CA GLU A 200 5.74 11.84 -9.71
C GLU A 200 4.43 11.81 -10.49
N ARG A 201 3.59 10.79 -10.24
CA ARG A 201 2.28 10.70 -10.87
C ARG A 201 1.37 11.86 -10.49
N VAL A 202 1.35 12.25 -9.20
CA VAL A 202 0.61 13.44 -8.76
C VAL A 202 1.07 14.68 -9.52
N TYR A 203 2.37 14.93 -9.61
CA TYR A 203 2.91 16.08 -10.33
C TYR A 203 2.58 16.07 -11.82
N SER A 204 2.53 14.89 -12.44
CA SER A 204 2.24 14.77 -13.87
C SER A 204 0.80 15.08 -14.26
N ILE A 205 -0.15 15.01 -13.31
CA ILE A 205 -1.57 15.30 -13.57
C ILE A 205 -2.01 16.68 -13.06
N SER A 206 -1.18 17.34 -12.23
CA SER A 206 -1.46 18.69 -11.69
C SER A 206 -0.90 19.80 -12.60
N ASN A 207 -0.14 19.45 -13.65
CA ASN A 207 0.37 20.32 -14.70
C ASN A 207 -0.48 20.17 -15.96
#